data_1dd7b49a099d4ff04641da14a3c2e30c
#
_entry.id   1dd7b49a099d4ff04641da14a3c2e30c
#
_cell.length_a   1.000
_cell.length_b   1.000
_cell.length_c   1.000
_cell.angle_alpha   90.00
_cell.angle_beta   90.00
_cell.angle_gamma   90.00
#
_symmetry.space_group_name_H-M   'P 1'
#
loop_
_entity.id
_entity.type
_entity.pdbx_description
1 polymer ?
#
loop_
_entity_poly.entity_id
_entity_poly.type
_entity_poly.pdbx_seq_one_letter_code
_entity_poly.pdbx_strand_id
1 'polypeptide(L)'
;MQLDGTAVISGDPSSVQPLEAEIRYLLAVYNHYFENTLDRSQVMAAFAGLRVLPKSEDAAFKRCRDTLLHIDEVNCPRVLSIYGGKLTSHRATAEQVIRRLKPLLPKRKKLADTRTLSLPSVS
;
A
#
# COMPACT_ATOMS: atom_id res chain seq x y z
N MET A 1 -7.92 -4.89 13.10
CA MET A 1 -8.46 -5.07 11.72
C MET A 1 -8.46 -3.71 11.04
N GLN A 2 -7.77 -3.59 9.93
CA GLN A 2 -7.71 -2.34 9.17
C GLN A 2 -8.76 -2.43 8.06
N LEU A 3 -9.77 -1.57 8.11
CA LEU A 3 -10.78 -1.45 7.06
C LEU A 3 -10.47 -0.20 6.24
N ASP A 4 -10.29 -0.37 4.94
CA ASP A 4 -9.99 0.71 4.01
C ASP A 4 -11.28 1.38 3.51
N GLY A 5 -11.63 2.51 4.10
CA GLY A 5 -12.52 3.48 3.45
C GLY A 5 -11.68 4.39 2.57
N THR A 6 -11.78 4.29 1.24
CA THR A 6 -10.98 5.14 0.35
C THR A 6 -11.83 6.28 -0.18
N ALA A 7 -11.67 7.47 0.40
CA ALA A 7 -12.17 8.71 -0.18
C ALA A 7 -11.10 9.34 -1.09
N VAL A 8 -11.52 10.00 -2.16
CA VAL A 8 -10.62 10.85 -2.97
C VAL A 8 -10.53 12.20 -2.27
N ILE A 9 -9.37 12.50 -1.73
CA ILE A 9 -9.12 13.77 -1.05
C ILE A 9 -8.44 14.72 -2.04
N SER A 10 -9.01 15.90 -2.17
CA SER A 10 -8.41 17.04 -2.84
C SER A 10 -8.06 18.07 -1.78
N GLY A 11 -6.78 18.34 -1.54
CA GLY A 11 -6.34 19.29 -0.53
C GLY A 11 -4.96 18.98 0.01
N ASP A 12 -4.62 19.60 1.14
CA ASP A 12 -3.35 19.38 1.83
C ASP A 12 -3.28 17.97 2.45
N PRO A 13 -2.32 17.13 2.04
CA PRO A 13 -2.15 15.79 2.59
C PRO A 13 -1.90 15.76 4.11
N SER A 14 -1.34 16.82 4.67
CA SER A 14 -1.01 16.91 6.10
C SER A 14 -2.26 17.12 6.97
N SER A 15 -3.37 17.55 6.39
CA SER A 15 -4.62 17.85 7.09
C SER A 15 -5.58 16.65 7.16
N VAL A 16 -5.19 15.49 6.68
CA VAL A 16 -6.05 14.31 6.62
C VAL A 16 -6.37 13.79 8.02
N GLN A 17 -7.66 13.73 8.33
CA GLN A 17 -8.18 13.23 9.60
C GLN A 17 -9.22 12.12 9.36
N PRO A 18 -9.36 11.16 10.30
CA PRO A 18 -10.42 10.17 10.24
C PRO A 18 -11.80 10.85 10.26
N LEU A 19 -12.65 10.47 9.33
CA LEU A 19 -14.04 10.95 9.32
C LEU A 19 -14.88 10.15 10.33
N GLU A 20 -15.79 10.84 11.03
CA GLU A 20 -16.68 10.18 11.98
C GLU A 20 -17.56 9.10 11.32
N ALA A 21 -17.93 9.30 10.05
CA ALA A 21 -18.67 8.31 9.28
C ALA A 21 -17.85 7.01 9.05
N GLU A 22 -16.53 7.13 8.84
CA GLU A 22 -15.64 5.98 8.69
C GLU A 22 -15.48 5.23 10.01
N ILE A 23 -15.34 5.95 11.12
CA ILE A 23 -15.27 5.34 12.46
C ILE A 23 -16.55 4.55 12.75
N ARG A 24 -17.72 5.14 12.51
CA ARG A 24 -19.01 4.45 12.68
C ARG A 24 -19.12 3.22 11.77
N TYR A 25 -18.68 3.33 10.53
CA TYR A 25 -18.65 2.18 9.60
C TYR A 25 -17.78 1.05 10.15
N LEU A 26 -16.57 1.36 10.65
CA LEU A 26 -15.68 0.37 11.22
C LEU A 26 -16.28 -0.30 12.47
N LEU A 27 -16.90 0.45 13.35
CA LEU A 27 -17.61 -0.08 14.52
C LEU A 27 -18.78 -0.99 14.09
N ALA A 28 -19.57 -0.58 13.10
CA ALA A 28 -20.67 -1.39 12.60
C ALA A 28 -20.18 -2.72 12.02
N VAL A 29 -19.07 -2.70 11.25
CA VAL A 29 -18.48 -3.93 10.73
C VAL A 29 -17.96 -4.82 11.86
N TYR A 30 -17.26 -4.26 12.84
CA TYR A 30 -16.81 -5.01 14.01
C TYR A 30 -18.00 -5.66 14.72
N ASN A 31 -19.02 -4.91 15.06
CA ASN A 31 -20.22 -5.37 15.78
C ASN A 31 -21.05 -6.40 14.98
N HIS A 32 -20.89 -6.44 13.67
CA HIS A 32 -21.52 -7.47 12.83
C HIS A 32 -20.85 -8.84 12.97
N TYR A 33 -19.53 -8.87 13.18
CA TYR A 33 -18.77 -10.12 13.20
C TYR A 33 -18.37 -10.63 14.58
N PHE A 34 -18.47 -9.79 15.62
CA PHE A 34 -18.03 -10.13 16.97
C PHE A 34 -19.19 -10.00 17.98
N GLU A 35 -19.24 -10.94 18.93
CA GLU A 35 -20.29 -10.95 19.96
C GLU A 35 -20.18 -9.76 20.93
N ASN A 36 -18.96 -9.38 21.29
CA ASN A 36 -18.73 -8.20 22.11
C ASN A 36 -18.83 -6.94 21.27
N THR A 37 -19.92 -6.22 21.44
CA THR A 37 -20.13 -4.96 20.71
C THR A 37 -19.31 -3.82 21.30
N LEU A 38 -18.85 -2.93 20.44
CA LEU A 38 -18.13 -1.71 20.79
C LEU A 38 -18.96 -0.49 20.40
N ASP A 39 -18.92 0.52 21.27
CA ASP A 39 -19.47 1.83 20.99
C ASP A 39 -18.38 2.89 20.73
N ARG A 40 -18.79 4.10 20.39
CA ARG A 40 -17.88 5.20 20.05
C ARG A 40 -16.96 5.59 21.20
N SER A 41 -17.41 5.48 22.46
CA SER A 41 -16.64 5.86 23.64
C SER A 41 -15.44 4.94 23.89
N GLN A 42 -15.50 3.73 23.40
CA GLN A 42 -14.44 2.72 23.54
C GLN A 42 -13.33 2.85 22.48
N VAL A 43 -13.48 3.76 21.51
CA VAL A 43 -12.43 4.05 20.54
C VAL A 43 -11.37 4.93 21.18
N MET A 44 -10.23 4.33 21.51
CA MET A 44 -9.12 5.00 22.18
C MET A 44 -8.35 5.94 21.26
N ALA A 45 -8.17 5.56 20.00
CA ALA A 45 -7.44 6.34 19.01
C ALA A 45 -7.95 6.04 17.59
N ALA A 46 -7.85 7.01 16.70
CA ALA A 46 -8.07 6.83 15.27
C ALA A 46 -7.05 7.65 14.50
N PHE A 47 -6.60 7.13 13.36
CA PHE A 47 -5.70 7.82 12.44
C PHE A 47 -6.15 7.60 11.00
N ALA A 48 -5.84 8.55 10.15
CA ALA A 48 -6.06 8.44 8.72
C ALA A 48 -4.70 8.45 7.99
N GLY A 49 -4.64 7.78 6.86
CA GLY A 49 -3.48 7.75 6.00
C GLY A 49 -3.89 7.92 4.54
N LEU A 50 -2.98 8.44 3.73
CA LEU A 50 -3.18 8.61 2.31
C LEU A 50 -2.60 7.43 1.53
N ARG A 51 -3.30 7.07 0.47
CA ARG A 51 -2.82 6.14 -0.53
C ARG A 51 -2.83 6.80 -1.91
N VAL A 52 -1.71 6.73 -2.59
CA VAL A 52 -1.64 7.17 -3.98
C VAL A 52 -2.29 6.12 -4.87
N LEU A 53 -3.30 6.53 -5.62
CA LEU A 53 -4.00 5.71 -6.60
C LEU A 53 -3.86 6.35 -8.00
N PRO A 54 -3.81 5.54 -9.07
CA PRO A 54 -3.84 6.06 -10.43
C PRO A 54 -5.09 6.93 -10.65
N LYS A 55 -4.94 8.01 -11.42
CA LYS A 55 -6.09 8.81 -11.84
C LYS A 55 -6.99 7.96 -12.74
N SER A 56 -8.25 7.82 -12.38
CA SER A 56 -9.25 7.06 -13.11
C SER A 56 -10.61 7.66 -12.81
N GLU A 57 -11.57 7.46 -13.71
CA GLU A 57 -12.98 7.83 -13.51
C GLU A 57 -13.70 6.85 -12.57
N ASP A 58 -13.12 5.70 -12.32
CA ASP A 58 -13.67 4.73 -11.39
C ASP A 58 -13.72 5.25 -9.96
N ALA A 59 -14.69 4.76 -9.20
CA ALA A 59 -14.76 5.00 -7.77
C ALA A 59 -13.47 4.53 -7.07
N ALA A 60 -13.00 5.25 -6.06
CA ALA A 60 -11.70 5.04 -5.42
C ALA A 60 -11.46 3.59 -4.98
N PHE A 61 -12.49 2.91 -4.47
CA PHE A 61 -12.40 1.51 -4.03
C PHE A 61 -12.28 0.49 -5.17
N LYS A 62 -12.66 0.86 -6.40
CA LYS A 62 -12.56 0.00 -7.61
C LYS A 62 -11.22 0.20 -8.35
N ARG A 63 -10.46 1.26 -8.03
CA ARG A 63 -9.20 1.54 -8.71
C ARG A 63 -8.17 0.47 -8.45
N CYS A 64 -7.42 0.14 -9.50
CA CYS A 64 -6.32 -0.82 -9.42
C CYS A 64 -5.30 -0.38 -8.37
N ARG A 65 -4.92 -1.31 -7.50
CA ARG A 65 -3.91 -1.12 -6.44
C ARG A 65 -2.60 -1.82 -6.77
N ASP A 66 -2.41 -2.17 -8.04
CA ASP A 66 -1.19 -2.83 -8.48
C ASP A 66 0.00 -1.88 -8.46
N THR A 67 1.17 -2.47 -8.37
CA THR A 67 2.42 -1.71 -8.50
C THR A 67 2.65 -1.34 -9.95
N LEU A 68 2.77 -0.05 -10.21
CA LEU A 68 3.15 0.49 -11.51
C LEU A 68 4.64 0.80 -11.52
N LEU A 69 5.35 0.23 -12.47
CA LEU A 69 6.78 0.47 -12.71
C LEU A 69 6.92 1.32 -13.97
N HIS A 70 7.23 2.58 -13.78
CA HIS A 70 7.43 3.53 -14.87
C HIS A 70 8.92 3.78 -15.08
N ILE A 71 9.37 3.71 -16.32
CA ILE A 71 10.76 3.98 -16.74
C ILE A 71 10.78 5.18 -17.67
N ASP A 72 11.79 6.03 -17.55
CA ASP A 72 11.95 7.24 -18.35
C ASP A 72 12.23 6.91 -19.82
N GLU A 73 13.06 5.91 -20.09
CA GLU A 73 13.45 5.52 -21.44
C GLU A 73 13.56 4.00 -21.57
N VAL A 74 12.90 3.43 -22.58
CA VAL A 74 12.77 1.96 -22.74
C VAL A 74 14.12 1.30 -23.00
N ASN A 75 14.97 1.91 -23.83
CA ASN A 75 16.23 1.30 -24.28
C ASN A 75 17.41 1.58 -23.35
N CYS A 76 17.38 2.69 -22.61
CA CYS A 76 18.43 3.12 -21.71
C CYS A 76 17.85 3.80 -20.45
N PRO A 77 17.08 3.08 -19.62
CA PRO A 77 16.46 3.67 -18.46
C PRO A 77 17.49 4.16 -17.45
N ARG A 78 17.35 5.42 -17.06
CA ARG A 78 18.14 6.06 -16.00
C ARG A 78 17.35 6.20 -14.72
N VAL A 79 16.01 6.24 -14.83
CA VAL A 79 15.09 6.37 -13.71
C VAL A 79 14.01 5.31 -13.84
N LEU A 80 13.75 4.60 -12.74
CA LEU A 80 12.60 3.72 -12.59
C LEU A 80 11.79 4.20 -11.39
N SER A 81 10.57 4.67 -11.65
CA SER A 81 9.64 5.11 -10.63
C SER A 81 8.66 4.01 -10.25
N ILE A 82 8.37 3.88 -8.96
CA ILE A 82 7.45 2.89 -8.42
C ILE A 82 6.25 3.63 -7.85
N TYR A 83 5.05 3.32 -8.35
CA TYR A 83 3.80 3.90 -7.87
C TYR A 83 2.84 2.82 -7.38
N GLY A 84 2.06 3.13 -6.35
CA GLY A 84 1.03 2.24 -5.82
C GLY A 84 1.59 1.01 -5.14
N GLY A 85 0.88 -0.11 -5.29
CA GLY A 85 1.24 -1.38 -4.66
C GLY A 85 0.81 -1.48 -3.19
N LYS A 86 1.18 -2.59 -2.58
CA LYS A 86 0.90 -2.92 -1.19
C LYS A 86 2.20 -3.21 -0.45
N LEU A 87 2.29 -2.85 0.83
CA LEU A 87 3.45 -3.16 1.65
C LEU A 87 3.76 -4.66 1.67
N THR A 88 2.73 -5.50 1.71
CA THR A 88 2.87 -6.97 1.67
C THR A 88 3.47 -7.51 0.39
N SER A 89 3.46 -6.76 -0.71
CA SER A 89 4.04 -7.15 -2.01
C SER A 89 5.46 -6.62 -2.22
N HIS A 90 6.08 -5.94 -1.23
CA HIS A 90 7.37 -5.27 -1.38
C HIS A 90 8.47 -6.16 -1.98
N ARG A 91 8.58 -7.41 -1.52
CA ARG A 91 9.57 -8.36 -2.04
C ARG A 91 9.34 -8.67 -3.53
N ALA A 92 8.10 -8.96 -3.91
CA ALA A 92 7.74 -9.23 -5.31
C ALA A 92 7.96 -8.00 -6.19
N THR A 93 7.65 -6.81 -5.68
CA THR A 93 7.93 -5.53 -6.35
C THR A 93 9.44 -5.36 -6.56
N ALA A 94 10.25 -5.60 -5.54
CA ALA A 94 11.71 -5.51 -5.65
C ALA A 94 12.27 -6.51 -6.71
N GLU A 95 11.76 -7.74 -6.74
CA GLU A 95 12.14 -8.71 -7.78
C GLU A 95 11.78 -8.23 -9.19
N GLN A 96 10.62 -7.60 -9.37
CA GLN A 96 10.22 -7.03 -10.65
C GLN A 96 11.12 -5.86 -11.07
N VAL A 97 11.45 -4.97 -10.15
CA VAL A 97 12.38 -3.84 -10.38
C VAL A 97 13.75 -4.36 -10.84
N ILE A 98 14.33 -5.29 -10.08
CA ILE A 98 15.64 -5.88 -10.45
C ILE A 98 15.57 -6.58 -11.80
N ARG A 99 14.49 -7.29 -12.11
CA ARG A 99 14.30 -7.94 -13.42
C ARG A 99 14.29 -6.93 -14.55
N ARG A 100 13.64 -5.77 -14.37
CA ARG A 100 13.61 -4.70 -15.36
C ARG A 100 14.96 -4.02 -15.55
N LEU A 101 15.70 -3.81 -14.47
CA LEU A 101 17.01 -3.15 -14.51
C LEU A 101 18.16 -4.10 -14.85
N LYS A 102 17.97 -5.41 -14.75
CA LYS A 102 19.01 -6.42 -14.94
C LYS A 102 19.84 -6.25 -16.22
N PRO A 103 19.27 -5.89 -17.40
CA PRO A 103 20.06 -5.69 -18.61
C PRO A 103 21.10 -4.56 -18.50
N LEU A 104 20.89 -3.60 -17.59
CA LEU A 104 21.71 -2.41 -17.39
C LEU A 104 22.69 -2.56 -16.23
N LEU A 105 22.44 -3.52 -15.37
CA LEU A 105 23.25 -3.74 -14.18
C LEU A 105 24.46 -4.63 -14.49
N PRO A 106 25.59 -4.45 -13.79
CA PRO A 106 26.72 -5.36 -13.89
C PRO A 106 26.28 -6.81 -13.61
N LYS A 107 26.80 -7.74 -14.41
CA LYS A 107 26.53 -9.17 -14.20
C LYS A 107 27.06 -9.60 -12.83
N ARG A 108 26.18 -10.06 -11.96
CA ARG A 108 26.53 -10.57 -10.64
C ARG A 108 25.85 -11.91 -10.39
N LYS A 109 26.52 -12.77 -9.63
CA LYS A 109 25.95 -14.05 -9.18
C LYS A 109 24.90 -13.77 -8.10
N LYS A 110 23.76 -14.46 -8.18
CA LYS A 110 22.75 -14.43 -7.12
C LYS A 110 23.34 -15.07 -5.85
N LEU A 111 23.29 -14.36 -4.73
CA LEU A 111 23.84 -14.82 -3.44
C LEU A 111 22.79 -15.53 -2.59
N ALA A 112 21.53 -15.15 -2.69
CA ALA A 112 20.44 -15.70 -1.88
C ALA A 112 19.10 -15.65 -2.62
N ASP A 113 18.14 -16.43 -2.15
CA ASP A 113 16.75 -16.32 -2.54
C ASP A 113 15.95 -15.62 -1.45
N THR A 114 15.43 -14.43 -1.75
CA THR A 114 14.68 -13.64 -0.78
C THR A 114 13.37 -14.29 -0.32
N ARG A 115 12.90 -15.35 -0.98
CA ARG A 115 11.73 -16.11 -0.56
C ARG A 115 12.02 -17.00 0.64
N THR A 116 13.26 -17.43 0.80
CA THR A 116 13.69 -18.37 1.83
C THR A 116 14.55 -17.73 2.92
N LEU A 117 14.84 -16.43 2.79
CA LEU A 117 15.57 -15.69 3.82
C LEU A 117 14.71 -15.55 5.07
N SER A 118 15.23 -16.02 6.19
CA SER A 118 14.64 -15.77 7.50
C SER A 118 14.74 -14.29 7.85
N LEU A 119 13.67 -13.73 8.38
CA LEU A 119 13.73 -12.40 8.99
C LEU A 119 14.51 -12.47 10.30
N PRO A 120 15.35 -11.45 10.59
CA PRO A 120 16.01 -11.41 11.90
C PRO A 120 14.96 -11.36 13.01
N SER A 121 15.19 -12.13 14.07
CA SER A 121 14.36 -12.01 15.27
C SER A 121 14.52 -10.62 15.86
N VAL A 122 13.40 -9.95 16.08
CA VAL A 122 13.39 -8.70 16.84
C VAL A 122 13.62 -9.07 18.30
N SER A 123 14.80 -8.78 18.80
CA SER A 123 15.14 -8.86 20.24
C SER A 123 14.62 -7.64 20.96
#